data_cd32aa3d2d9645f53a2394f49b2f4a3a
#
_entry.id   cd32aa3d2d9645f53a2394f49b2f4a3a
#
_cell.length_a   1.000
_cell.length_b   1.000
_cell.length_c   1.000
_cell.angle_alpha   90.00
_cell.angle_beta   90.00
_cell.angle_gamma   90.00
#
_symmetry.space_group_name_H-M   'P 1'
#
loop_
_entity.id
_entity.type
_entity.pdbx_description
1 polymer ?
#
loop_
_entity_poly.entity_id
_entity_poly.type
_entity_poly.pdbx_seq_one_letter_code
_entity_poly.pdbx_strand_id
1 'polypeptide(L)'
;MNKKTILTLLQIVVTVALLWWVFHDPDRRREMAGALKLADWGWLVAGVGVFFFCTVLATARWQILLAVQGIRLGGFRSWQLFMIGMFFNLFMLGSTGGDVVKMFLTMREAPENKAAALLSVFMDRVIGMLALIFLSVGFLYFRYDVLSHTEGSSALLNVLLWLLAAALAT
;
A
#
# COMPACT_ATOMS: atom_id res chain seq x y z
N MET A 1 -32.37 -3.92 10.79
CA MET A 1 -30.96 -4.27 10.54
C MET A 1 -30.31 -3.12 9.80
N ASN A 2 -29.24 -2.55 10.33
CA ASN A 2 -28.65 -1.33 9.78
C ASN A 2 -27.97 -1.65 8.42
N LYS A 3 -28.09 -0.79 7.38
CA LYS A 3 -27.47 -1.01 6.06
C LYS A 3 -25.97 -1.37 6.15
N LYS A 4 -25.27 -0.81 7.15
CA LYS A 4 -23.86 -1.11 7.43
C LYS A 4 -23.65 -2.56 7.89
N THR A 5 -24.53 -3.08 8.73
CA THR A 5 -24.46 -4.47 9.23
C THR A 5 -24.70 -5.47 8.10
N ILE A 6 -25.63 -5.16 7.17
CA ILE A 6 -25.92 -6.01 6.01
C ILE A 6 -24.71 -6.07 5.08
N LEU A 7 -24.07 -4.92 4.79
CA LEU A 7 -22.85 -4.86 3.97
C LEU A 7 -21.69 -5.65 4.58
N THR A 8 -21.49 -5.52 5.89
CA THR A 8 -20.42 -6.27 6.59
C THR A 8 -20.70 -7.77 6.57
N LEU A 9 -21.94 -8.19 6.82
CA LEU A 9 -22.33 -9.60 6.71
C LEU A 9 -22.13 -10.13 5.30
N LEU A 10 -22.54 -9.37 4.27
CA LEU A 10 -22.35 -9.76 2.88
C LEU A 10 -20.84 -9.93 2.55
N GLN A 11 -19.99 -9.00 3.01
CA GLN A 11 -18.53 -9.12 2.82
C GLN A 11 -17.97 -10.38 3.48
N ILE A 12 -18.38 -10.66 4.72
CA ILE A 12 -17.91 -11.87 5.43
C ILE A 12 -18.37 -13.13 4.69
N VAL A 13 -19.66 -13.17 4.28
CA VAL A 13 -20.19 -14.32 3.54
C VAL A 13 -19.46 -14.53 2.22
N VAL A 14 -19.24 -13.47 1.45
CA VAL A 14 -18.49 -13.54 0.18
C VAL A 14 -17.04 -14.00 0.43
N THR A 15 -16.38 -13.46 1.44
CA THR A 15 -15.00 -13.85 1.78
C THR A 15 -14.92 -15.32 2.18
N VAL A 16 -15.82 -15.77 3.06
CA VAL A 16 -15.87 -17.18 3.49
C VAL A 16 -16.22 -18.09 2.31
N ALA A 17 -17.15 -17.70 1.46
CA ALA A 17 -17.52 -18.47 0.27
C ALA A 17 -16.35 -18.59 -0.72
N LEU A 18 -15.61 -17.51 -0.96
CA LEU A 18 -14.42 -17.52 -1.82
C LEU A 18 -13.31 -18.38 -1.23
N LEU A 19 -13.02 -18.24 0.05
CA LEU A 19 -12.04 -19.09 0.74
C LEU A 19 -12.45 -20.56 0.69
N TRP A 20 -13.71 -20.85 0.99
CA TRP A 20 -14.23 -22.21 0.91
C TRP A 20 -14.12 -22.77 -0.51
N TRP A 21 -14.48 -21.98 -1.53
CA TRP A 21 -14.38 -22.39 -2.94
C TRP A 21 -12.94 -22.68 -3.36
N VAL A 22 -11.99 -21.85 -2.95
CA VAL A 22 -10.54 -22.06 -3.25
C VAL A 22 -10.01 -23.30 -2.53
N PHE A 23 -10.36 -23.48 -1.25
CA PHE A 23 -9.83 -24.58 -0.43
C PHE A 23 -10.65 -25.87 -0.52
N HIS A 24 -11.82 -25.86 -1.14
CA HIS A 24 -12.65 -27.05 -1.28
C HIS A 24 -12.11 -28.01 -2.35
N ASP A 25 -11.45 -27.48 -3.37
CA ASP A 25 -10.87 -28.25 -4.46
C ASP A 25 -9.57 -28.96 -4.01
N PRO A 26 -9.54 -30.34 -3.98
CA PRO A 26 -8.36 -31.06 -3.56
C PRO A 26 -7.16 -30.87 -4.49
N ASP A 27 -7.40 -30.64 -5.79
CA ASP A 27 -6.33 -30.48 -6.77
C ASP A 27 -5.65 -29.13 -6.61
N ARG A 28 -6.41 -28.07 -6.39
CA ARG A 28 -5.86 -26.74 -6.05
C ARG A 28 -5.04 -26.77 -4.76
N ARG A 29 -5.49 -27.50 -3.74
CA ARG A 29 -4.72 -27.66 -2.50
C ARG A 29 -3.40 -28.37 -2.74
N ARG A 30 -3.39 -29.39 -3.60
CA ARG A 30 -2.15 -30.11 -3.98
C ARG A 30 -1.21 -29.23 -4.78
N GLU A 31 -1.73 -28.46 -5.73
CA GLU A 31 -0.94 -27.48 -6.49
C GLU A 31 -0.34 -26.39 -5.59
N MET A 32 -1.11 -25.83 -4.67
CA MET A 32 -0.63 -24.87 -3.69
C MET A 32 0.44 -25.46 -2.76
N ALA A 33 0.21 -26.68 -2.27
CA ALA A 33 1.19 -27.39 -1.44
C ALA A 33 2.46 -27.75 -2.24
N GLY A 34 2.33 -28.09 -3.51
CA GLY A 34 3.43 -28.32 -4.44
C GLY A 34 4.24 -27.04 -4.68
N ALA A 35 3.56 -25.93 -4.97
CA ALA A 35 4.20 -24.63 -5.16
C ALA A 35 4.96 -24.18 -3.91
N LEU A 36 4.39 -24.38 -2.71
CA LEU A 36 5.07 -24.07 -1.44
C LEU A 36 6.30 -24.93 -1.18
N LYS A 37 6.28 -26.20 -1.60
CA LYS A 37 7.44 -27.09 -1.46
C LYS A 37 8.56 -26.76 -2.46
N LEU A 38 8.21 -26.24 -3.63
CA LEU A 38 9.15 -25.81 -4.66
C LEU A 38 9.61 -24.36 -4.46
N ALA A 39 8.96 -23.62 -3.56
CA ALA A 39 9.32 -22.25 -3.28
C ALA A 39 10.73 -22.17 -2.68
N ASP A 40 11.53 -21.30 -3.24
CA ASP A 40 12.84 -20.97 -2.69
C ASP A 40 12.64 -20.07 -1.46
N TRP A 41 12.81 -20.64 -0.29
CA TRP A 41 12.66 -19.95 0.99
C TRP A 41 13.62 -18.77 1.14
N GLY A 42 14.78 -18.81 0.47
CA GLY A 42 15.73 -17.71 0.46
C GLY A 42 15.12 -16.45 -0.17
N TRP A 43 14.48 -16.60 -1.32
CA TRP A 43 13.79 -15.49 -1.99
C TRP A 43 12.56 -15.00 -1.23
N LEU A 44 11.82 -15.90 -0.58
CA LEU A 44 10.67 -15.51 0.25
C LEU A 44 11.12 -14.67 1.46
N VAL A 45 12.14 -15.13 2.18
CA VAL A 45 12.70 -14.39 3.32
C VAL A 45 13.28 -13.06 2.87
N ALA A 46 14.00 -13.03 1.74
CA ALA A 46 14.51 -11.79 1.17
C ALA A 46 13.37 -10.81 0.83
N GLY A 47 12.30 -11.29 0.21
CA GLY A 47 11.12 -10.48 -0.11
C GLY A 47 10.45 -9.89 1.14
N VAL A 48 10.26 -10.70 2.18
CA VAL A 48 9.72 -10.23 3.47
C VAL A 48 10.67 -9.21 4.12
N GLY A 49 11.98 -9.45 4.05
CA GLY A 49 13.00 -8.53 4.56
C GLY A 49 12.96 -7.17 3.86
N VAL A 50 12.89 -7.17 2.53
CA VAL A 50 12.76 -5.93 1.73
C VAL A 50 11.45 -5.21 2.05
N PHE A 51 10.34 -5.94 2.15
CA PHE A 51 9.04 -5.36 2.52
C PHE A 51 9.10 -4.69 3.90
N PHE A 52 9.68 -5.37 4.89
CA PHE A 52 9.86 -4.82 6.24
C PHE A 52 10.73 -3.56 6.21
N PHE A 53 11.86 -3.60 5.51
CA PHE A 53 12.74 -2.45 5.35
C PHE A 53 12.04 -1.25 4.70
N CYS A 54 11.31 -1.47 3.61
CA CYS A 54 10.51 -0.42 2.96
C CYS A 54 9.46 0.19 3.92
N THR A 55 8.83 -0.65 4.74
CA THR A 55 7.84 -0.21 5.71
C THR A 55 8.45 0.63 6.83
N VAL A 56 9.66 0.27 7.30
CA VAL A 56 10.41 1.09 8.26
C VAL A 56 10.76 2.44 7.67
N LEU A 57 11.27 2.49 6.44
CA LEU A 57 11.59 3.75 5.74
C LEU A 57 10.35 4.62 5.55
N ALA A 58 9.22 4.04 5.13
CA ALA A 58 7.96 4.75 4.96
C ALA A 58 7.46 5.34 6.28
N THR A 59 7.57 4.59 7.38
CA THR A 59 7.21 5.08 8.72
C THR A 59 8.13 6.21 9.17
N ALA A 60 9.44 6.08 8.95
CA ALA A 60 10.42 7.12 9.29
C ALA A 60 10.16 8.41 8.51
N ARG A 61 9.90 8.31 7.20
CA ARG A 61 9.51 9.45 6.37
C ARG A 61 8.28 10.15 6.92
N TRP A 62 7.22 9.39 7.23
CA TRP A 62 6.00 9.95 7.79
C TRP A 62 6.22 10.58 9.17
N GLN A 63 7.06 10.00 10.01
CA GLN A 63 7.43 10.57 11.32
C GLN A 63 8.13 11.93 11.17
N ILE A 64 9.00 12.08 10.17
CA ILE A 64 9.64 13.36 9.87
C ILE A 64 8.60 14.41 9.45
N LEU A 65 7.63 14.03 8.61
CA LEU A 65 6.55 14.92 8.20
C LEU A 65 5.68 15.39 9.37
N LEU A 66 5.40 14.49 10.32
CA LEU A 66 4.71 14.84 11.56
C LEU A 66 5.54 15.81 12.42
N ALA A 67 6.84 15.56 12.56
CA ALA A 67 7.72 16.37 13.35
C ALA A 67 7.87 17.80 12.80
N VAL A 68 7.96 17.96 11.47
CA VAL A 68 7.99 19.26 10.78
C VAL A 68 6.70 20.06 11.06
N GLN A 69 5.58 19.37 11.22
CA GLN A 69 4.28 20.00 11.52
C GLN A 69 4.01 20.17 13.03
N GLY A 70 5.04 19.97 13.87
CA GLY A 70 4.95 20.16 15.32
C GLY A 70 4.37 18.98 16.07
N ILE A 71 4.04 17.86 15.40
CA ILE A 71 3.54 16.65 16.04
C ILE A 71 4.72 15.70 16.31
N ARG A 72 5.13 15.59 17.57
CA ARG A 72 6.23 14.70 17.98
C ARG A 72 5.70 13.39 18.54
N LEU A 73 5.65 12.36 17.71
CA LEU A 73 5.35 11.00 18.11
C LEU A 73 6.63 10.19 18.27
N GLY A 74 6.68 9.35 19.30
CA GLY A 74 7.78 8.37 19.45
C GLY A 74 7.82 7.40 18.27
N GLY A 75 9.02 6.92 17.89
CA GLY A 75 9.21 6.03 16.73
C GLY A 75 8.33 4.79 16.77
N PHE A 76 8.23 4.14 17.93
CA PHE A 76 7.37 2.96 18.11
C PHE A 76 5.89 3.30 17.96
N ARG A 77 5.45 4.47 18.44
CA ARG A 77 4.05 4.89 18.30
C ARG A 77 3.70 5.21 16.85
N SER A 78 4.60 5.89 16.13
CA SER A 78 4.46 6.13 14.68
C SER A 78 4.38 4.82 13.91
N TRP A 79 5.20 3.83 14.25
CA TRP A 79 5.17 2.50 13.67
C TRP A 79 3.83 1.79 13.91
N GLN A 80 3.31 1.82 15.14
CA GLN A 80 2.00 1.23 15.46
C GLN A 80 0.88 1.86 14.62
N LEU A 81 0.82 3.20 14.57
CA LEU A 81 -0.20 3.91 13.80
C LEU A 81 -0.10 3.61 12.30
N PHE A 82 1.13 3.51 11.78
CA PHE A 82 1.39 3.17 10.39
C PHE A 82 0.92 1.73 10.09
N MET A 83 1.24 0.76 10.93
CA MET A 83 0.79 -0.64 10.80
C MET A 83 -0.74 -0.77 10.85
N ILE A 84 -1.39 -0.05 11.77
CA ILE A 84 -2.85 -0.03 11.84
C ILE A 84 -3.44 0.52 10.54
N GLY A 85 -2.91 1.64 10.03
CA GLY A 85 -3.34 2.20 8.73
C GLY A 85 -3.18 1.20 7.60
N MET A 86 -2.03 0.52 7.53
CA MET A 86 -1.74 -0.50 6.52
C MET A 86 -2.68 -1.70 6.61
N PHE A 87 -3.00 -2.16 7.82
CA PHE A 87 -3.99 -3.20 8.04
C PHE A 87 -5.37 -2.78 7.50
N PHE A 88 -5.82 -1.57 7.82
CA PHE A 88 -7.12 -1.09 7.34
C PHE A 88 -7.17 -0.86 5.82
N ASN A 89 -6.04 -0.56 5.17
CA ASN A 89 -5.96 -0.51 3.70
C ASN A 89 -6.27 -1.86 3.04
N LEU A 90 -6.01 -2.99 3.70
CA LEU A 90 -6.34 -4.33 3.20
C LEU A 90 -7.83 -4.66 3.30
N PHE A 91 -8.54 -4.11 4.30
CA PHE A 91 -9.92 -4.47 4.61
C PHE A 91 -10.96 -3.43 4.18
N MET A 92 -10.57 -2.18 4.00
CA MET A 92 -11.49 -1.14 3.55
C MET A 92 -11.51 -1.06 2.02
N LEU A 93 -12.71 -0.88 1.48
CA LEU A 93 -12.93 -0.65 0.04
C LEU A 93 -12.20 0.64 -0.40
N GLY A 94 -11.18 0.46 -1.21
CA GLY A 94 -10.32 1.53 -1.70
C GLY A 94 -9.04 1.70 -0.90
N SER A 95 -7.95 2.00 -1.57
CA SER A 95 -6.60 2.11 -1.01
C SER A 95 -6.42 3.31 -0.04
N THR A 96 -7.47 4.12 0.14
CA THR A 96 -7.48 5.31 1.01
C THR A 96 -8.05 5.06 2.41
N GLY A 97 -8.68 3.90 2.64
CA GLY A 97 -9.34 3.61 3.92
C GLY A 97 -8.39 3.62 5.12
N GLY A 98 -7.22 3.05 4.97
CA GLY A 98 -6.19 3.04 6.02
C GLY A 98 -5.59 4.42 6.30
N ASP A 99 -5.51 5.30 5.30
CA ASP A 99 -5.04 6.66 5.52
C ASP A 99 -6.05 7.48 6.32
N VAL A 100 -7.35 7.28 6.10
CA VAL A 100 -8.39 7.89 6.92
C VAL A 100 -8.27 7.44 8.37
N VAL A 101 -8.04 6.14 8.60
CA VAL A 101 -7.81 5.60 9.96
C VAL A 101 -6.52 6.16 10.57
N LYS A 102 -5.42 6.18 9.81
CA LYS A 102 -4.14 6.76 10.21
C LYS A 102 -4.29 8.23 10.60
N MET A 103 -4.99 9.01 9.79
CA MET A 103 -5.31 10.41 10.04
C MET A 103 -6.13 10.58 11.32
N PHE A 104 -7.22 9.83 11.47
CA PHE A 104 -8.08 9.89 12.64
C PHE A 104 -7.32 9.56 13.93
N LEU A 105 -6.51 8.51 13.92
CA LEU A 105 -5.70 8.13 15.07
C LEU A 105 -4.65 9.19 15.40
N THR A 106 -4.01 9.78 14.39
CA THR A 106 -3.04 10.87 14.59
C THR A 106 -3.71 12.12 15.19
N MET A 107 -4.93 12.47 14.74
CA MET A 107 -5.71 13.54 15.33
C MET A 107 -6.07 13.31 16.81
N ARG A 108 -6.20 12.05 17.22
CA ARG A 108 -6.43 11.70 18.63
C ARG A 108 -5.18 11.87 19.48
N GLU A 109 -4.00 11.63 18.91
CA GLU A 109 -2.71 11.84 19.59
C GLU A 109 -2.33 13.32 19.70
N ALA A 110 -2.79 14.14 18.74
CA ALA A 110 -2.52 15.58 18.69
C ALA A 110 -3.81 16.39 18.48
N PRO A 111 -4.68 16.46 19.50
CA PRO A 111 -6.00 17.08 19.37
C PRO A 111 -5.97 18.59 19.06
N GLU A 112 -4.88 19.26 19.44
CA GLU A 112 -4.68 20.69 19.19
C GLU A 112 -4.22 20.97 17.75
N ASN A 113 -3.65 19.98 17.06
CA ASN A 113 -3.05 20.12 15.73
C ASN A 113 -3.70 19.20 14.68
N LYS A 114 -5.04 19.16 14.64
CA LYS A 114 -5.78 18.28 13.72
C LYS A 114 -5.50 18.57 12.25
N ALA A 115 -5.36 19.82 11.87
CA ALA A 115 -5.02 20.23 10.51
C ALA A 115 -3.62 19.73 10.10
N ALA A 116 -2.65 19.79 11.02
CA ALA A 116 -1.31 19.27 10.82
C ALA A 116 -1.30 17.74 10.64
N ALA A 117 -2.13 17.01 11.39
CA ALA A 117 -2.29 15.56 11.22
C ALA A 117 -2.83 15.21 9.83
N LEU A 118 -3.85 15.92 9.35
CA LEU A 118 -4.40 15.75 8.00
C LEU A 118 -3.36 16.08 6.94
N LEU A 119 -2.67 17.20 7.08
CA LEU A 119 -1.65 17.63 6.13
C LEU A 119 -0.47 16.67 6.07
N SER A 120 -0.09 16.04 7.19
CA SER A 120 0.99 15.06 7.21
C SER A 120 0.69 13.82 6.34
N VAL A 121 -0.54 13.30 6.41
CA VAL A 121 -0.96 12.15 5.60
C VAL A 121 -1.06 12.53 4.12
N PHE A 122 -1.58 13.73 3.83
CA PHE A 122 -1.65 14.25 2.48
C PHE A 122 -0.25 14.45 1.85
N MET A 123 0.67 15.08 2.60
CA MET A 123 2.04 15.27 2.13
C MET A 123 2.79 13.95 1.94
N ASP A 124 2.54 12.96 2.79
CA ASP A 124 3.10 11.60 2.63
C ASP A 124 2.70 11.00 1.28
N ARG A 125 1.45 11.19 0.86
CA ARG A 125 0.96 10.78 -0.47
C ARG A 125 1.63 11.54 -1.60
N VAL A 126 1.67 12.86 -1.52
CA VAL A 126 2.27 13.71 -2.54
C VAL A 126 3.75 13.35 -2.75
N ILE A 127 4.51 13.17 -1.68
CA ILE A 127 5.92 12.77 -1.75
C ILE A 127 6.05 11.37 -2.36
N GLY A 128 5.17 10.43 -2.00
CA GLY A 128 5.14 9.10 -2.62
C GLY A 128 4.90 9.15 -4.13
N MET A 129 3.92 9.96 -4.58
CA MET A 129 3.63 10.17 -6.00
C MET A 129 4.82 10.79 -6.74
N LEU A 130 5.44 11.85 -6.18
CA LEU A 130 6.61 12.48 -6.76
C LEU A 130 7.76 11.48 -6.91
N ALA A 131 8.01 10.66 -5.89
CA ALA A 131 9.03 9.62 -5.94
C ALA A 131 8.77 8.60 -7.07
N LEU A 132 7.52 8.18 -7.26
CA LEU A 132 7.14 7.29 -8.37
C LEU A 132 7.35 7.95 -9.74
N ILE A 133 7.00 9.23 -9.88
CA ILE A 133 7.21 9.98 -11.11
C ILE A 133 8.71 10.06 -11.42
N PHE A 134 9.54 10.43 -10.43
CA PHE A 134 10.99 10.52 -10.62
C PHE A 134 11.61 9.16 -10.98
N LEU A 135 11.20 8.09 -10.32
CA LEU A 135 11.65 6.74 -10.65
C LEU A 135 11.24 6.32 -12.08
N SER A 136 9.99 6.62 -12.46
CA SER A 136 9.49 6.30 -13.80
C SER A 136 10.24 7.06 -14.90
N VAL A 137 10.46 8.35 -14.69
CA VAL A 137 11.24 9.19 -15.63
C VAL A 137 12.70 8.71 -15.67
N GLY A 138 13.30 8.41 -14.52
CA GLY A 138 14.66 7.88 -14.44
C GLY A 138 14.80 6.55 -15.19
N PHE A 139 13.87 5.63 -14.98
CA PHE A 139 13.85 4.35 -15.66
C PHE A 139 13.73 4.50 -17.20
N LEU A 140 12.84 5.40 -17.66
CA LEU A 140 12.70 5.72 -19.07
C LEU A 140 13.99 6.30 -19.67
N TYR A 141 14.66 7.20 -18.96
CA TYR A 141 15.90 7.79 -19.41
C TYR A 141 17.01 6.73 -19.56
N PHE A 142 17.18 5.84 -18.57
CA PHE A 142 18.20 4.79 -18.63
C PHE A 142 17.90 3.68 -19.65
N ARG A 143 16.63 3.50 -20.04
CA ARG A 143 16.23 2.45 -21.00
C ARG A 143 15.79 3.00 -22.35
N TYR A 144 16.06 4.27 -22.61
CA TYR A 144 15.67 4.93 -23.84
C TYR A 144 16.17 4.21 -25.11
N ASP A 145 17.41 3.70 -25.11
CA ASP A 145 17.99 2.95 -26.21
C ASP A 145 17.25 1.64 -26.54
N VAL A 146 16.78 0.94 -25.51
CA VAL A 146 16.00 -0.30 -25.67
C VAL A 146 14.58 0.01 -26.17
N LEU A 147 14.06 1.16 -25.80
CA LEU A 147 12.70 1.58 -26.08
C LEU A 147 12.57 2.21 -27.46
N SER A 148 13.59 2.91 -27.96
CA SER A 148 13.62 3.53 -29.28
C SER A 148 13.65 2.51 -30.43
N HIS A 149 14.08 1.27 -30.16
CA HIS A 149 14.11 0.16 -31.12
C HIS A 149 12.89 -0.76 -31.09
N THR A 150 11.94 -0.52 -30.20
CA THR A 150 10.73 -1.33 -30.09
C THR A 150 9.55 -0.53 -30.66
N GLU A 151 8.78 -1.13 -31.59
CA GLU A 151 7.56 -0.54 -32.20
C GLU A 151 6.44 -0.23 -31.18
N GLY A 152 6.76 -0.06 -29.92
CA GLY A 152 5.87 0.10 -28.78
C GLY A 152 6.01 1.41 -28.02
N SER A 153 6.51 2.50 -28.61
CA SER A 153 6.59 3.81 -27.91
C SER A 153 5.22 4.28 -27.38
N SER A 154 4.14 3.94 -28.07
CA SER A 154 2.76 4.20 -27.63
C SER A 154 2.35 3.34 -26.44
N ALA A 155 2.81 2.10 -26.35
CA ALA A 155 2.53 1.21 -25.22
C ALA A 155 3.20 1.72 -23.94
N LEU A 156 4.38 2.30 -24.04
CA LEU A 156 5.10 2.89 -22.91
C LEU A 156 4.44 4.16 -22.39
N LEU A 157 3.99 5.03 -23.28
CA LEU A 157 3.18 6.19 -22.88
C LEU A 157 1.91 5.75 -22.18
N ASN A 158 1.25 4.72 -22.67
CA ASN A 158 0.07 4.15 -22.02
C ASN A 158 0.40 3.55 -20.64
N VAL A 159 1.50 2.80 -20.48
CA VAL A 159 1.93 2.29 -19.17
C VAL A 159 2.24 3.43 -18.20
N LEU A 160 2.89 4.50 -18.68
CA LEU A 160 3.18 5.67 -17.85
C LEU A 160 1.90 6.41 -17.43
N LEU A 161 0.96 6.57 -18.36
CA LEU A 161 -0.36 7.14 -18.07
C LEU A 161 -1.15 6.27 -17.11
N TRP A 162 -1.10 4.94 -17.24
CA TRP A 162 -1.72 4.01 -16.30
C TRP A 162 -1.07 4.04 -14.91
N LEU A 163 0.26 4.15 -14.82
CA LEU A 163 0.97 4.32 -13.56
C LEU A 163 0.64 5.66 -12.90
N LEU A 164 0.56 6.75 -13.68
CA LEU A 164 0.11 8.06 -13.20
C LEU A 164 -1.36 8.01 -12.74
N ALA A 165 -2.25 7.38 -13.51
CA ALA A 165 -3.65 7.22 -13.13
C ALA A 165 -3.81 6.36 -11.87
N ALA A 166 -3.05 5.27 -11.75
CA ALA A 166 -3.02 4.44 -10.56
C ALA A 166 -2.49 5.21 -9.33
N ALA A 167 -1.44 6.04 -9.51
CA ALA A 167 -0.91 6.90 -8.46
C ALA A 167 -1.91 7.98 -8.01
N LEU A 168 -2.74 8.49 -8.93
CA LEU A 168 -3.79 9.46 -8.63
C LEU A 168 -5.03 8.82 -8.00
N ALA A 169 -5.28 7.53 -8.25
CA ALA A 169 -6.43 6.78 -7.72
C ALA A 169 -6.16 6.17 -6.33
N THR A 170 -4.90 6.17 -5.87
CA THR A 170 -4.48 5.70 -4.55
C THR A 170 -4.25 6.82 -3.57
#